data_426a781e98b294ceaa0e75df82c40889
#
_entry.id   426a781e98b294ceaa0e75df82c40889
#
_cell.length_a   1.000
_cell.length_b   1.000
_cell.length_c   1.000
_cell.angle_alpha   90.00
_cell.angle_beta   90.00
_cell.angle_gamma   90.00
#
_symmetry.space_group_name_H-M   'P 1'
#
loop_
_entity.id
_entity.type
_entity.pdbx_description
1 polymer ?
#
loop_
_entity_poly.entity_id
_entity_poly.type
_entity_poly.pdbx_seq_one_letter_code
_entity_poly.pdbx_strand_id
1 'polypeptide(L)'
;MLKSFILLSMLVFVFACGHSEGIIQKAEKSFIVFTGNLKNVKVQIDDLEPFFPSPKMHYKLFPGRHHLSAFRDGILLLDRVVILENQVTMEITMP
;
A
#
# COMPACT_ATOMS: atom_id res chain seq x y z
N MET A 1 25.99 -36.72 31.31
CA MET A 1 24.64 -36.88 30.79
C MET A 1 23.76 -35.69 31.08
N LEU A 2 23.66 -35.29 32.31
CA LEU A 2 22.86 -34.10 32.66
C LEU A 2 23.34 -32.82 32.02
N LYS A 3 24.64 -32.71 31.80
CA LYS A 3 25.22 -31.52 31.15
C LYS A 3 24.74 -31.31 29.72
N SER A 4 24.47 -32.39 29.01
CA SER A 4 24.00 -32.29 27.63
C SER A 4 22.58 -31.73 27.54
N PHE A 5 21.76 -32.06 28.51
CA PHE A 5 20.40 -31.57 28.59
C PHE A 5 20.34 -30.06 28.85
N ILE A 6 21.22 -29.58 29.71
CA ILE A 6 21.29 -28.18 30.05
C ILE A 6 21.74 -27.37 28.88
N LEU A 7 22.71 -27.84 28.12
CA LEU A 7 23.17 -27.17 26.91
C LEU A 7 22.09 -27.07 25.85
N LEU A 8 21.32 -28.12 25.68
CA LEU A 8 20.24 -28.15 24.76
C LEU A 8 19.16 -27.13 25.14
N SER A 9 18.84 -27.03 26.39
CA SER A 9 17.88 -26.09 26.92
C SER A 9 18.31 -24.65 26.64
N MET A 10 19.57 -24.33 26.79
CA MET A 10 20.07 -23.00 26.53
C MET A 10 19.97 -22.61 25.07
N LEU A 11 20.22 -23.55 24.18
CA LEU A 11 20.07 -23.29 22.74
C LEU A 11 18.67 -22.89 22.38
N VAL A 12 17.67 -23.51 22.95
CA VAL A 12 16.27 -23.19 22.70
C VAL A 12 15.96 -21.76 23.13
N PHE A 13 16.52 -21.33 24.24
CA PHE A 13 16.34 -19.97 24.71
C PHE A 13 16.89 -18.92 23.77
N VAL A 14 18.05 -19.18 23.20
CA VAL A 14 18.66 -18.24 22.25
C VAL A 14 17.80 -18.04 21.03
N PHE A 15 17.16 -19.09 20.54
CA PHE A 15 16.24 -18.97 19.42
C PHE A 15 15.01 -18.14 19.76
N ALA A 16 14.46 -18.33 20.93
CA ALA A 16 13.30 -17.57 21.35
C ALA A 16 13.60 -16.08 21.44
N CYS A 17 14.76 -15.71 21.92
CA CYS A 17 15.17 -14.32 22.00
C CYS A 17 15.37 -13.70 20.61
N GLY A 18 15.90 -14.45 19.67
CA GLY A 18 16.09 -13.97 18.33
C GLY A 18 14.81 -13.62 17.62
N HIS A 19 13.72 -14.29 17.95
CA HIS A 19 12.43 -14.00 17.34
C HIS A 19 11.73 -12.81 17.95
N SER A 20 11.97 -12.53 19.18
CA SER A 20 11.27 -11.48 19.88
C SER A 20 11.82 -10.10 19.63
N GLU A 21 12.90 -10.00 18.93
CA GLU A 21 13.33 -8.68 18.50
C GLU A 21 12.38 -8.15 17.46
N GLY A 22 11.24 -7.76 17.97
CA GLY A 22 10.20 -7.17 17.20
C GLY A 22 10.70 -5.97 16.45
N ILE A 23 11.14 -6.25 15.27
CA ILE A 23 11.15 -5.20 14.27
C ILE A 23 9.68 -4.91 14.02
N ILE A 24 9.15 -4.00 14.77
CA ILE A 24 7.82 -3.49 14.53
C ILE A 24 7.91 -2.68 13.26
N GLN A 25 7.72 -3.34 12.14
CA GLN A 25 7.55 -2.63 10.89
C GLN A 25 6.10 -2.22 10.81
N LYS A 26 5.88 -0.93 10.76
CA LYS A 26 4.58 -0.42 10.35
C LYS A 26 4.33 -0.89 8.94
N ALA A 27 3.14 -1.40 8.66
CA ALA A 27 2.76 -1.79 7.31
C ALA A 27 2.98 -0.63 6.36
N GLU A 28 3.71 -0.86 5.28
CA GLU A 28 3.91 0.13 4.25
C GLU A 28 2.63 0.28 3.45
N LYS A 29 2.03 1.44 3.53
CA LYS A 29 0.79 1.73 2.81
C LYS A 29 0.67 3.22 2.53
N SER A 30 0.03 3.51 1.42
CA SER A 30 -0.36 4.86 1.05
C SER A 30 -1.78 4.82 0.52
N PHE A 31 -2.39 5.98 0.33
CA PHE A 31 -3.77 6.07 -0.09
C PHE A 31 -3.93 7.13 -1.17
N ILE A 32 -4.89 6.90 -2.06
CA ILE A 32 -5.37 7.90 -3.01
C ILE A 32 -6.84 8.16 -2.73
N VAL A 33 -7.21 9.41 -2.74
CA VAL A 33 -8.60 9.87 -2.65
C VAL A 33 -8.92 10.66 -3.92
N PHE A 34 -10.05 10.37 -4.53
CA PHE A 34 -10.49 11.08 -5.73
C PHE A 34 -11.56 12.10 -5.36
N THR A 35 -11.42 13.31 -5.87
CA THR A 35 -12.33 14.43 -5.62
C THR A 35 -12.70 15.10 -6.94
N GLY A 36 -13.55 16.11 -6.86
CA GLY A 36 -14.03 16.82 -8.04
C GLY A 36 -15.21 16.13 -8.70
N ASN A 37 -15.33 16.25 -10.00
CA ASN A 37 -16.42 15.64 -10.74
C ASN A 37 -16.08 14.21 -11.12
N LEU A 38 -16.64 13.25 -10.38
CA LEU A 38 -16.38 11.83 -10.60
C LEU A 38 -17.42 11.15 -11.47
N LYS A 39 -18.37 11.89 -12.01
CA LYS A 39 -19.42 11.32 -12.84
C LYS A 39 -18.83 10.67 -14.11
N ASN A 40 -19.15 9.40 -14.32
CA ASN A 40 -18.69 8.60 -15.45
C ASN A 40 -17.16 8.49 -15.54
N VAL A 41 -16.44 8.75 -14.46
CA VAL A 41 -14.98 8.66 -14.44
C VAL A 41 -14.57 7.23 -14.14
N LYS A 42 -13.69 6.69 -14.96
CA LYS A 42 -13.09 5.38 -14.79
C LYS A 42 -11.60 5.55 -14.63
N VAL A 43 -11.04 4.95 -13.59
CA VAL A 43 -9.63 5.09 -13.24
C VAL A 43 -8.92 3.76 -13.39
N GLN A 44 -7.71 3.80 -13.92
CA GLN A 44 -6.82 2.66 -13.93
C GLN A 44 -5.51 3.05 -13.23
N ILE A 45 -5.09 2.22 -12.31
CA ILE A 45 -3.84 2.38 -11.59
C ILE A 45 -2.92 1.23 -11.96
N ASP A 46 -1.75 1.54 -12.52
CA ASP A 46 -0.81 0.55 -13.04
C ASP A 46 -1.50 -0.41 -14.02
N ASP A 47 -1.27 -1.70 -13.87
CA ASP A 47 -1.91 -2.72 -14.71
C ASP A 47 -3.13 -3.35 -14.02
N LEU A 48 -3.61 -2.73 -12.96
CA LEU A 48 -4.79 -3.21 -12.25
C LEU A 48 -6.05 -2.97 -13.07
N GLU A 49 -7.11 -3.71 -12.74
CA GLU A 49 -8.38 -3.57 -13.41
C GLU A 49 -8.97 -2.19 -13.18
N PRO A 50 -9.46 -1.52 -14.25
CA PRO A 50 -10.09 -0.21 -14.10
C PRO A 50 -11.34 -0.26 -13.21
N PHE A 51 -11.60 0.82 -12.51
CA PHE A 51 -12.73 0.94 -11.60
C PHE A 51 -13.33 2.35 -11.64
N PHE A 52 -14.55 2.47 -11.15
CA PHE A 52 -15.22 3.75 -10.97
C PHE A 52 -14.95 4.24 -9.54
N PRO A 53 -14.21 5.34 -9.36
CA PRO A 53 -13.89 5.81 -8.03
C PRO A 53 -15.11 6.39 -7.32
N SER A 54 -15.19 6.16 -6.01
CA SER A 54 -16.18 6.77 -5.15
C SER A 54 -15.58 7.95 -4.40
N PRO A 55 -16.33 9.05 -4.21
CA PRO A 55 -15.80 10.19 -3.46
C PRO A 55 -15.52 9.80 -2.02
N LYS A 56 -14.49 10.40 -1.43
CA LYS A 56 -14.08 10.19 -0.04
C LYS A 56 -13.60 8.78 0.31
N MET A 57 -13.57 7.86 -0.63
CA MET A 57 -13.00 6.53 -0.39
C MET A 57 -11.48 6.57 -0.50
N HIS A 58 -10.81 5.96 0.44
CA HIS A 58 -9.36 5.85 0.45
C HIS A 58 -8.94 4.55 -0.21
N TYR A 59 -8.30 4.65 -1.36
CA TYR A 59 -7.81 3.49 -2.09
C TYR A 59 -6.38 3.20 -1.67
N LYS A 60 -6.16 2.02 -1.11
CA LYS A 60 -4.87 1.62 -0.57
C LYS A 60 -3.94 1.14 -1.66
N LEU A 61 -2.72 1.66 -1.65
CA LEU A 61 -1.64 1.26 -2.55
C LEU A 61 -0.34 1.10 -1.76
N PHE A 62 0.59 0.35 -2.35
CA PHE A 62 1.94 0.35 -1.81
C PHE A 62 2.62 1.68 -2.11
N PRO A 63 3.51 2.15 -1.23
CA PRO A 63 4.32 3.32 -1.53
C PRO A 63 5.17 3.11 -2.78
N GLY A 64 5.49 4.19 -3.45
CA GLY A 64 6.33 4.17 -4.62
C GLY A 64 5.68 4.78 -5.83
N ARG A 65 6.18 4.40 -6.99
CA ARG A 65 5.77 4.97 -8.26
C ARG A 65 4.58 4.21 -8.83
N HIS A 66 3.53 4.96 -9.21
CA HIS A 66 2.34 4.40 -9.83
C HIS A 66 1.94 5.21 -11.05
N HIS A 67 1.45 4.52 -12.06
CA HIS A 67 0.88 5.15 -13.25
C HIS A 67 -0.63 5.25 -13.08
N LEU A 68 -1.15 6.45 -13.22
CA LEU A 68 -2.57 6.76 -13.02
C LEU A 68 -3.17 7.30 -14.31
N SER A 69 -4.22 6.66 -14.78
CA SER A 69 -4.99 7.11 -15.94
C SER A 69 -6.46 7.24 -15.55
N ALA A 70 -7.11 8.27 -16.03
CA ALA A 70 -8.53 8.48 -15.79
C ALA A 70 -9.23 8.86 -17.08
N PHE A 71 -10.43 8.29 -17.27
CA PHE A 71 -11.23 8.48 -18.46
C PHE A 71 -12.65 8.84 -18.08
N ARG A 72 -13.27 9.74 -18.86
CA ARG A 72 -14.70 10.02 -18.77
C ARG A 72 -15.32 9.74 -20.12
N ASP A 73 -16.29 8.82 -20.16
CA ASP A 73 -16.96 8.42 -21.41
C ASP A 73 -15.96 8.08 -22.52
N GLY A 74 -14.88 7.38 -22.17
CA GLY A 74 -13.84 6.99 -23.11
C GLY A 74 -12.82 8.07 -23.44
N ILE A 75 -12.98 9.27 -22.92
CA ILE A 75 -12.06 10.38 -23.16
C ILE A 75 -11.05 10.49 -22.04
N LEU A 76 -9.77 10.55 -22.39
CA LEU A 76 -8.69 10.65 -21.41
C LEU A 76 -8.75 12.01 -20.71
N LEU A 77 -8.91 12.00 -19.39
CA LEU A 77 -8.89 13.20 -18.56
C LEU A 77 -7.52 13.44 -17.93
N LEU A 78 -6.85 12.38 -17.57
CA LEU A 78 -5.64 12.44 -16.76
C LEU A 78 -4.79 11.22 -17.07
N ASP A 79 -3.51 11.46 -17.28
CA ASP A 79 -2.54 10.39 -17.47
C ASP A 79 -1.21 10.88 -16.90
N ARG A 80 -0.82 10.35 -15.75
CA ARG A 80 0.41 10.78 -15.09
C ARG A 80 0.96 9.72 -14.17
N VAL A 81 2.25 9.89 -13.86
CA VAL A 81 2.92 9.10 -12.84
C VAL A 81 2.85 9.86 -11.52
N VAL A 82 2.45 9.17 -10.47
CA VAL A 82 2.43 9.70 -9.12
C VAL A 82 3.43 8.92 -8.27
N ILE A 83 4.04 9.61 -7.32
CA ILE A 83 4.94 8.99 -6.35
C ILE A 83 4.28 9.12 -4.99
N LEU A 84 3.97 7.97 -4.39
CA LEU A 84 3.30 7.91 -3.10
C LEU A 84 4.31 7.61 -2.02
N GLU A 85 4.36 8.48 -1.03
CA GLU A 85 5.17 8.25 0.15
C GLU A 85 4.44 7.38 1.14
N ASN A 86 5.19 6.68 1.99
CA ASN A 86 4.61 5.81 3.00
C ASN A 86 3.71 6.58 3.96
N GLN A 87 2.54 6.04 4.22
CA GLN A 87 1.54 6.60 5.14
C GLN A 87 1.02 8.00 4.76
N VAL A 88 1.07 8.32 3.49
CA VAL A 88 0.56 9.58 2.95
C VAL A 88 -0.70 9.31 2.14
N THR A 89 -1.65 10.22 2.21
CA THR A 89 -2.85 10.23 1.37
C THR A 89 -2.69 11.31 0.31
N MET A 90 -2.80 10.93 -0.95
CA MET A 90 -2.74 11.85 -2.08
C MET A 90 -4.15 12.10 -2.60
N GLU A 91 -4.49 13.36 -2.78
CA GLU A 91 -5.77 13.75 -3.36
C GLU A 91 -5.61 13.98 -4.87
N ILE A 92 -6.47 13.36 -5.64
CA ILE A 92 -6.52 13.53 -7.10
C ILE A 92 -7.86 14.18 -7.44
N THR A 93 -7.81 15.40 -7.96
CA THR A 93 -9.01 16.14 -8.32
C THR A 93 -9.30 15.98 -9.81
N MET A 94 -10.49 15.54 -10.12
CA MET A 94 -10.94 15.41 -11.52
C MET A 94 -11.60 16.71 -12.00
N PRO A 95 -11.32 17.09 -13.24
CA PRO A 95 -11.93 18.29 -13.82
C PRO A 95 -13.44 18.16 -14.05
#